data_a4b32da97d57a3e7cb58c0bed224d558
#
_entry.id   a4b32da97d57a3e7cb58c0bed224d558
#
_cell.length_a   1.000
_cell.length_b   1.000
_cell.length_c   1.000
_cell.angle_alpha   90.00
_cell.angle_beta   90.00
_cell.angle_gamma   90.00
#
_symmetry.space_group_name_H-M   'P 1'
#
loop_
_entity.id
_entity.type
_entity.pdbx_description
1 polymer ?
#
loop_
_entity_poly.entity_id
_entity_poly.type
_entity_poly.pdbx_seq_one_letter_code
_entity_poly.pdbx_strand_id
1 'polypeptide(L)'
;MMLDEIENMKKHFNFSPNPDEDNLRQIPEIVLSERCPELYNSMLGVALNVLNPIFMSIWQRYIDSASSIQIANYNLENKKQGAWHHDSSADISVVVPLNTGDYEGGGTEFFNRGVVEPLPRGHALFFPSFTHLHRGLAVGEGDRYLLVFWLKGPKDD
;
A
#
# COMPACT_ATOMS: atom_id res chain seq x y z
N MET A 1 7.32 -14.51 8.80
CA MET A 1 7.08 -13.37 9.72
C MET A 1 5.92 -12.49 9.26
N MET A 2 6.02 -11.66 8.20
CA MET A 2 4.87 -10.83 7.78
C MET A 2 3.68 -11.64 7.25
N LEU A 3 3.93 -12.70 6.48
CA LEU A 3 2.86 -13.59 5.99
C LEU A 3 2.20 -14.38 7.12
N ASP A 4 2.95 -14.76 8.14
CA ASP A 4 2.40 -15.43 9.33
C ASP A 4 1.47 -14.48 10.10
N GLU A 5 1.81 -13.20 10.17
CA GLU A 5 0.96 -12.16 10.75
C GLU A 5 -0.33 -11.95 9.92
N ILE A 6 -0.25 -12.01 8.60
CA ILE A 6 -1.44 -11.96 7.75
C ILE A 6 -2.36 -13.14 8.00
N GLU A 7 -1.83 -14.36 8.10
CA GLU A 7 -2.62 -15.55 8.42
C GLU A 7 -3.25 -15.47 9.82
N ASN A 8 -2.53 -14.89 10.79
CA ASN A 8 -3.11 -14.61 12.09
C ASN A 8 -4.19 -13.53 12.03
N MET A 9 -3.96 -12.45 11.29
CA MET A 9 -4.95 -11.40 11.10
C MET A 9 -6.23 -11.91 10.43
N LYS A 10 -6.12 -12.78 9.41
CA LYS A 10 -7.28 -13.42 8.77
C LYS A 10 -8.18 -14.20 9.74
N LYS A 11 -7.61 -14.80 10.78
CA LYS A 11 -8.35 -15.54 11.79
C LYS A 11 -9.15 -14.63 12.74
N HIS A 12 -8.67 -13.41 12.94
CA HIS A 12 -9.21 -12.48 13.93
C HIS A 12 -9.90 -11.26 13.31
N PHE A 13 -9.53 -10.88 12.09
CA PHE A 13 -10.04 -9.71 11.40
C PHE A 13 -10.42 -10.05 9.97
N ASN A 14 -11.58 -9.58 9.55
CA ASN A 14 -11.98 -9.65 8.15
C ASN A 14 -11.39 -8.47 7.39
N PHE A 15 -10.89 -8.74 6.19
CA PHE A 15 -10.65 -7.68 5.22
C PHE A 15 -11.99 -7.08 4.83
N SER A 16 -12.16 -5.81 5.03
CA SER A 16 -13.41 -5.11 4.76
C SER A 16 -13.17 -3.84 3.94
N PRO A 17 -14.14 -3.45 3.12
CA PRO A 17 -14.12 -2.14 2.49
C PRO A 17 -14.09 -1.04 3.56
N ASN A 18 -13.35 0.04 3.30
CA ASN A 18 -13.37 1.22 4.16
C ASN A 18 -14.72 1.95 3.96
N PRO A 19 -15.54 2.14 5.00
CA PRO A 19 -16.85 2.78 4.85
C PRO A 19 -16.80 4.26 4.40
N ASP A 20 -15.65 4.90 4.57
CA ASP A 20 -15.45 6.31 4.20
C ASP A 20 -15.02 6.52 2.74
N GLU A 21 -14.79 5.44 2.00
CA GLU A 21 -14.44 5.51 0.58
C GLU A 21 -15.62 5.13 -0.33
N ASP A 22 -15.62 5.69 -1.54
CA ASP A 22 -16.60 5.38 -2.58
C ASP A 22 -16.54 3.88 -2.95
N ASN A 23 -17.65 3.17 -2.80
CA ASN A 23 -17.79 1.71 -2.97
C ASN A 23 -17.23 1.13 -4.29
N LEU A 24 -17.04 1.96 -5.32
CA LEU A 24 -16.50 1.53 -6.61
C LEU A 24 -14.97 1.42 -6.63
N ARG A 25 -14.28 1.94 -5.62
CA ARG A 25 -12.82 2.05 -5.59
C ARG A 25 -12.16 1.20 -4.52
N GLN A 26 -12.95 0.59 -3.67
CA GLN A 26 -12.44 -0.06 -2.46
C GLN A 26 -11.86 -1.45 -2.75
N ILE A 27 -10.64 -1.63 -2.29
CA ILE A 27 -10.01 -2.93 -2.12
C ILE A 27 -10.13 -3.31 -0.64
N PRO A 28 -10.55 -4.54 -0.32
CA PRO A 28 -10.60 -4.98 1.07
C PRO A 28 -9.27 -4.80 1.78
N GLU A 29 -9.28 -4.20 2.96
CA GLU A 29 -8.08 -3.79 3.68
C GLU A 29 -8.18 -4.01 5.19
N ILE A 30 -7.03 -4.07 5.83
CA ILE A 30 -6.88 -3.97 7.29
C ILE A 30 -6.05 -2.74 7.59
N VAL A 31 -6.64 -1.76 8.28
CA VAL A 31 -5.95 -0.56 8.75
C VAL A 31 -5.17 -0.91 10.02
N LEU A 32 -3.84 -0.84 9.94
CA LEU A 32 -2.98 -1.34 11.03
C LEU A 32 -3.11 -0.53 12.32
N SER A 33 -3.28 0.79 12.24
CA SER A 33 -3.44 1.64 13.43
C SER A 33 -4.67 1.24 14.27
N GLU A 34 -5.69 0.69 13.64
CA GLU A 34 -6.94 0.27 14.29
C GLU A 34 -6.90 -1.18 14.78
N ARG A 35 -6.28 -2.06 13.99
CA ARG A 35 -6.36 -3.51 14.21
C ARG A 35 -5.11 -4.13 14.81
N CYS A 36 -3.95 -3.54 14.55
CA CYS A 36 -2.66 -4.04 15.03
C CYS A 36 -1.69 -2.89 15.32
N PRO A 37 -1.93 -2.08 16.38
CA PRO A 37 -1.14 -0.88 16.68
C PRO A 37 0.37 -1.14 16.85
N GLU A 38 0.75 -2.30 17.36
CA GLU A 38 2.17 -2.66 17.52
C GLU A 38 2.86 -2.82 16.16
N LEU A 39 2.20 -3.49 15.22
CA LEU A 39 2.70 -3.61 13.85
C LEU A 39 2.71 -2.26 13.14
N TYR A 40 1.67 -1.44 13.34
CA TYR A 40 1.65 -0.07 12.83
C TYR A 40 2.86 0.73 13.29
N ASN A 41 3.16 0.72 14.58
CA ASN A 41 4.31 1.44 15.15
C ASN A 41 5.64 0.91 14.60
N SER A 42 5.76 -0.39 14.44
CA SER A 42 6.95 -1.01 13.85
C SER A 42 7.14 -0.59 12.39
N MET A 43 6.07 -0.57 11.60
CA MET A 43 6.12 -0.16 10.18
C MET A 43 6.36 1.35 10.04
N LEU A 44 5.76 2.17 10.90
CA LEU A 44 6.06 3.59 10.93
C LEU A 44 7.54 3.83 11.28
N GLY A 45 8.09 3.07 12.23
CA GLY A 45 9.52 3.09 12.54
C GLY A 45 10.41 2.76 11.34
N VAL A 46 10.02 1.79 10.51
CA VAL A 46 10.72 1.49 9.25
C VAL A 46 10.65 2.68 8.29
N ALA A 47 9.49 3.30 8.13
CA ALA A 47 9.34 4.47 7.26
C ALA A 47 10.24 5.64 7.72
N LEU A 48 10.23 5.95 9.01
CA LEU A 48 10.98 7.07 9.56
C LEU A 48 12.49 6.84 9.60
N ASN A 49 12.95 5.63 9.88
CA ASN A 49 14.37 5.35 10.11
C ASN A 49 15.08 4.73 8.89
N VAL A 50 14.37 4.02 8.02
CA VAL A 50 14.95 3.34 6.86
C VAL A 50 14.61 4.05 5.56
N LEU A 51 13.34 4.44 5.35
CA LEU A 51 12.92 5.05 4.08
C LEU A 51 13.25 6.54 3.99
N ASN A 52 13.19 7.29 5.10
CA ASN A 52 13.50 8.71 5.10
C ASN A 52 14.88 9.07 4.51
N PRO A 53 15.98 8.37 4.85
CA PRO A 53 17.27 8.64 4.22
C PRO A 53 17.23 8.52 2.69
N ILE A 54 16.43 7.58 2.18
CA ILE A 54 16.24 7.35 0.74
C ILE A 54 15.44 8.51 0.13
N PHE A 55 14.31 8.89 0.74
CA PHE A 55 13.48 10.01 0.27
C PHE A 55 14.24 11.34 0.29
N MET A 56 15.04 11.58 1.33
CA MET A 56 15.91 12.75 1.40
C MET A 56 16.96 12.77 0.29
N SER A 57 17.54 11.61 -0.02
CA SER A 57 18.55 11.48 -1.07
C SER A 57 17.98 11.73 -2.47
N ILE A 58 16.76 11.25 -2.74
CA ILE A 58 16.16 11.32 -4.09
C ILE A 58 15.38 12.62 -4.30
N TRP A 59 14.58 13.03 -3.31
CA TRP A 59 13.61 14.12 -3.47
C TRP A 59 13.80 15.29 -2.50
N GLN A 60 14.78 15.20 -1.59
CA GLN A 60 14.96 16.14 -0.50
C GLN A 60 13.67 16.32 0.32
N ARG A 61 12.91 15.22 0.46
CA ARG A 61 11.64 15.19 1.18
C ARG A 61 11.78 14.37 2.45
N TYR A 62 11.36 14.95 3.58
CA TYR A 62 11.31 14.31 4.88
C TYR A 62 9.88 13.90 5.21
N ILE A 63 9.72 12.72 5.80
CA ILE A 63 8.44 12.19 6.27
C ILE A 63 8.49 12.10 7.80
N ASP A 64 7.45 12.56 8.48
CA ASP A 64 7.34 12.53 9.95
C ASP A 64 6.11 11.73 10.44
N SER A 65 5.19 11.39 9.56
CA SER A 65 3.95 10.71 9.92
C SER A 65 3.39 9.86 8.78
N ALA A 66 2.35 9.11 9.07
CA ALA A 66 1.56 8.40 8.08
C ALA A 66 0.09 8.77 8.23
N SER A 67 -0.60 9.04 7.13
CA SER A 67 -2.06 9.15 7.14
C SER A 67 -2.71 7.78 7.30
N SER A 68 -2.09 6.73 6.75
CA SER A 68 -2.46 5.34 6.99
C SER A 68 -1.31 4.39 6.65
N ILE A 69 -1.27 3.25 7.31
CA ILE A 69 -0.51 2.06 6.91
C ILE A 69 -1.48 0.89 6.96
N GLN A 70 -1.59 0.15 5.88
CA GLN A 70 -2.59 -0.90 5.77
C GLN A 70 -2.13 -2.09 4.95
N ILE A 71 -2.81 -3.21 5.13
CA ILE A 71 -2.66 -4.40 4.29
C ILE A 71 -3.90 -4.50 3.41
N ALA A 72 -3.71 -4.49 2.11
CA ALA A 72 -4.76 -4.65 1.10
C ALA A 72 -4.75 -6.07 0.53
N ASN A 73 -5.92 -6.61 0.22
CA ASN A 73 -6.10 -7.90 -0.41
C ASN A 73 -6.82 -7.76 -1.76
N TYR A 74 -6.14 -8.15 -2.83
CA TYR A 74 -6.72 -8.27 -4.17
C TYR A 74 -6.90 -9.74 -4.50
N ASN A 75 -8.08 -10.13 -4.96
CA ASN A 75 -8.36 -11.50 -5.42
C ASN A 75 -9.45 -11.54 -6.50
N LEU A 76 -9.76 -12.72 -7.00
CA LEU A 76 -10.77 -12.92 -8.04
C LEU A 76 -12.19 -12.51 -7.63
N GLU A 77 -12.54 -12.63 -6.36
CA GLU A 77 -13.90 -12.30 -5.87
C GLU A 77 -14.14 -10.79 -5.94
N ASN A 78 -13.11 -10.01 -5.68
CA ASN A 78 -13.20 -8.56 -5.76
C ASN A 78 -12.69 -7.97 -7.07
N LYS A 79 -12.49 -8.74 -8.13
CA LYS A 79 -12.11 -8.42 -9.55
C LYS A 79 -11.92 -6.93 -9.92
N LYS A 80 -11.74 -6.10 -8.92
CA LYS A 80 -11.70 -4.65 -9.07
C LYS A 80 -10.28 -4.27 -9.46
N GLN A 81 -10.12 -4.03 -10.74
CA GLN A 81 -9.10 -3.11 -11.16
C GLN A 81 -9.38 -1.78 -10.49
N GLY A 82 -8.42 -1.23 -9.77
CA GLY A 82 -8.57 0.06 -9.12
C GLY A 82 -8.94 1.15 -10.12
N ALA A 83 -9.74 2.12 -9.71
CA ALA A 83 -9.97 3.31 -10.51
C ALA A 83 -8.69 4.15 -10.57
N TRP A 84 -8.54 4.94 -11.64
CA TRP A 84 -7.48 5.95 -11.72
C TRP A 84 -7.63 6.96 -10.57
N HIS A 85 -6.57 7.15 -9.79
CA HIS A 85 -6.57 8.05 -8.64
C HIS A 85 -5.18 8.58 -8.31
N HIS A 86 -5.16 9.67 -7.55
CA HIS A 86 -4.00 10.12 -6.78
C HIS A 86 -4.23 9.79 -5.31
N ASP A 87 -3.17 9.55 -4.57
CA ASP A 87 -3.23 9.38 -3.12
C ASP A 87 -3.21 10.75 -2.43
N SER A 88 -4.36 11.42 -2.43
CA SER A 88 -4.48 12.83 -2.00
C SER A 88 -4.22 13.04 -0.50
N SER A 89 -4.22 11.99 0.30
CA SER A 89 -3.94 12.04 1.73
C SER A 89 -2.46 11.90 2.10
N ALA A 90 -1.57 11.75 1.12
CA ALA A 90 -0.15 11.46 1.33
C ALA A 90 0.77 12.31 0.45
N ASP A 91 2.01 12.46 0.86
CA ASP A 91 3.09 13.06 0.06
C ASP A 91 3.84 11.98 -0.72
N ILE A 92 4.10 10.85 -0.07
CA ILE A 92 4.78 9.68 -0.65
C ILE A 92 3.95 8.43 -0.38
N SER A 93 3.66 7.69 -1.44
CA SER A 93 3.04 6.37 -1.37
C SER A 93 4.10 5.29 -1.51
N VAL A 94 4.01 4.26 -0.66
CA VAL A 94 4.89 3.08 -0.71
C VAL A 94 4.04 1.84 -0.80
N VAL A 95 4.35 0.97 -1.75
CA VAL A 95 3.65 -0.30 -1.97
C VAL A 95 4.64 -1.44 -1.90
N VAL A 96 4.44 -2.35 -0.97
CA VAL A 96 5.29 -3.51 -0.74
C VAL A 96 4.50 -4.78 -1.02
N PRO A 97 4.83 -5.55 -2.06
CA PRO A 97 4.21 -6.83 -2.28
C PRO A 97 4.69 -7.85 -1.25
N LEU A 98 3.76 -8.55 -0.62
CA LEU A 98 4.07 -9.47 0.48
C LEU A 98 4.22 -10.92 0.01
N ASN A 99 3.52 -11.31 -1.06
CA ASN A 99 3.44 -12.70 -1.49
C ASN A 99 3.53 -12.88 -3.01
N THR A 100 4.35 -12.10 -3.68
CA THR A 100 4.64 -12.28 -5.12
C THR A 100 5.07 -13.71 -5.40
N GLY A 101 4.46 -14.31 -6.41
CA GLY A 101 4.62 -15.73 -6.76
C GLY A 101 3.46 -16.61 -6.32
N ASP A 102 2.57 -16.14 -5.43
CA ASP A 102 1.40 -16.88 -4.96
C ASP A 102 0.12 -16.47 -5.71
N TYR A 103 0.21 -15.57 -6.68
CA TYR A 103 -0.89 -15.06 -7.47
C TYR A 103 -0.45 -14.73 -8.90
N GLU A 104 -1.43 -14.61 -9.81
CA GLU A 104 -1.21 -14.19 -11.19
C GLU A 104 -1.79 -12.80 -11.45
N GLY A 105 -1.14 -12.03 -12.34
CA GLY A 105 -1.55 -10.67 -12.68
C GLY A 105 -1.16 -9.64 -11.61
N GLY A 106 -1.97 -8.62 -11.44
CA GLY A 106 -1.68 -7.50 -10.55
C GLY A 106 -0.67 -6.52 -11.13
N GLY A 107 -0.02 -5.78 -10.25
CA GLY A 107 0.88 -4.69 -10.62
C GLY A 107 0.26 -3.32 -10.37
N THR A 108 1.00 -2.27 -10.72
CA THR A 108 0.56 -0.88 -10.62
C THR A 108 0.73 -0.20 -11.96
N GLU A 109 -0.34 0.33 -12.51
CA GLU A 109 -0.30 1.09 -13.76
C GLU A 109 -0.27 2.58 -13.46
N PHE A 110 0.68 3.28 -14.06
CA PHE A 110 0.82 4.73 -14.00
C PHE A 110 0.35 5.35 -15.32
N PHE A 111 -0.51 6.35 -15.22
CA PHE A 111 -1.05 7.04 -16.38
C PHE A 111 0.07 7.63 -17.25
N ASN A 112 0.05 7.29 -18.53
CA ASN A 112 1.07 7.69 -19.53
C ASN A 112 2.52 7.26 -19.19
N ARG A 113 2.73 6.32 -18.27
CA ARG A 113 4.07 5.85 -17.89
C ARG A 113 4.22 4.32 -17.98
N GLY A 114 3.13 3.59 -18.08
CA GLY A 114 3.11 2.14 -18.21
C GLY A 114 2.88 1.40 -16.90
N VAL A 115 3.10 0.11 -16.95
CA VAL A 115 2.85 -0.82 -15.86
C VAL A 115 4.16 -1.18 -15.16
N VAL A 116 4.14 -1.13 -13.83
CA VAL A 116 5.12 -1.78 -12.96
C VAL A 116 4.53 -3.13 -12.56
N GLU A 117 5.11 -4.18 -13.09
CA GLU A 117 4.75 -5.57 -12.75
C GLU A 117 4.97 -5.83 -11.25
N PRO A 118 4.32 -6.85 -10.65
CA PRO A 118 4.55 -7.20 -9.27
C PRO A 118 6.03 -7.40 -8.96
N LEU A 119 6.56 -6.60 -8.06
CA LEU A 119 7.97 -6.68 -7.67
C LEU A 119 8.24 -7.95 -6.86
N PRO A 120 9.48 -8.46 -6.84
CA PRO A 120 9.87 -9.55 -5.97
C PRO A 120 9.61 -9.24 -4.49
N ARG A 121 9.43 -10.27 -3.67
CA ARG A 121 9.32 -10.13 -2.21
C ARG A 121 10.53 -9.36 -1.66
N GLY A 122 10.28 -8.47 -0.71
CA GLY A 122 11.31 -7.62 -0.11
C GLY A 122 11.67 -6.37 -0.89
N HIS A 123 11.02 -6.13 -2.03
CA HIS A 123 11.13 -4.88 -2.78
C HIS A 123 9.95 -3.96 -2.46
N ALA A 124 10.15 -2.68 -2.65
CA ALA A 124 9.12 -1.67 -2.49
C ALA A 124 9.07 -0.75 -3.72
N LEU A 125 7.85 -0.46 -4.16
CA LEU A 125 7.58 0.62 -5.09
C LEU A 125 7.22 1.86 -4.29
N PHE A 126 7.86 2.99 -4.52
CA PHE A 126 7.47 4.25 -3.91
C PHE A 126 7.49 5.39 -4.92
N PHE A 127 6.57 6.32 -4.76
CA PHE A 127 6.35 7.42 -5.70
C PHE A 127 5.68 8.62 -5.01
N PRO A 128 5.86 9.84 -5.57
CA PRO A 128 5.14 11.02 -5.12
C PRO A 128 3.63 10.86 -5.33
N SER A 129 2.86 11.00 -4.24
CA SER A 129 1.43 10.67 -4.22
C SER A 129 0.57 11.58 -5.10
N PHE A 130 0.86 12.88 -5.12
CA PHE A 130 0.05 13.87 -5.82
C PHE A 130 0.27 13.94 -7.33
N THR A 131 1.45 13.54 -7.81
CA THR A 131 1.84 13.75 -9.21
C THR A 131 1.72 12.49 -10.06
N HIS A 132 1.45 11.34 -9.45
CA HIS A 132 1.41 10.05 -10.12
C HIS A 132 -0.01 9.47 -10.09
N LEU A 133 -0.80 9.83 -11.11
CA LEU A 133 -2.09 9.19 -11.36
C LEU A 133 -1.85 7.70 -11.65
N HIS A 134 -2.45 6.84 -10.88
CA HIS A 134 -2.19 5.40 -10.94
C HIS A 134 -3.43 4.56 -10.59
N ARG A 135 -3.31 3.26 -10.81
CA ARG A 135 -4.29 2.27 -10.37
C ARG A 135 -3.64 0.92 -10.12
N GLY A 136 -4.19 0.14 -9.19
CA GLY A 136 -3.87 -1.28 -9.04
C GLY A 136 -4.54 -2.11 -10.13
N LEU A 137 -3.80 -3.04 -10.71
CA LEU A 137 -4.33 -3.95 -11.71
C LEU A 137 -4.97 -5.18 -11.06
N ALA A 138 -5.97 -5.74 -11.75
CA ALA A 138 -6.69 -6.91 -11.29
C ALA A 138 -5.78 -8.14 -11.17
N VAL A 139 -6.07 -8.96 -10.18
CA VAL A 139 -5.47 -10.29 -10.02
C VAL A 139 -6.27 -11.30 -10.81
N GLY A 140 -5.60 -12.13 -11.58
CA GLY A 140 -6.23 -13.20 -12.38
C GLY A 140 -6.51 -14.45 -11.56
N GLU A 141 -5.61 -14.86 -10.69
CA GLU A 141 -5.69 -16.02 -9.82
C GLU A 141 -4.93 -15.77 -8.51
N GLY A 142 -5.41 -16.36 -7.41
CA GLY A 142 -4.80 -16.25 -6.09
C GLY A 142 -5.19 -14.99 -5.32
N ASP A 143 -4.57 -14.83 -4.16
CA ASP A 143 -4.70 -13.67 -3.30
C ASP A 143 -3.41 -12.84 -3.33
N ARG A 144 -3.51 -11.57 -3.66
CA ARG A 144 -2.40 -10.63 -3.63
C ARG A 144 -2.48 -9.76 -2.38
N TYR A 145 -1.47 -9.83 -1.54
CA TYR A 145 -1.34 -8.99 -0.35
C TYR A 145 -0.31 -7.90 -0.57
N LEU A 146 -0.70 -6.67 -0.27
CA LEU A 146 0.15 -5.50 -0.29
C LEU A 146 0.19 -4.84 1.07
N LEU A 147 1.38 -4.46 1.52
CA LEU A 147 1.55 -3.48 2.59
C LEU A 147 1.68 -2.10 1.93
N VAL A 148 0.78 -1.21 2.28
CA VAL A 148 0.70 0.14 1.70
C VAL A 148 0.95 1.17 2.79
N PHE A 149 1.81 2.15 2.48
CA PHE A 149 2.07 3.30 3.34
C PHE A 149 1.63 4.57 2.61
N TRP A 150 0.81 5.37 3.26
CA TRP A 150 0.54 6.75 2.87
C TRP A 150 1.23 7.69 3.84
N LEU A 151 2.40 8.17 3.43
CA LEU A 151 3.33 8.90 4.27
C LEU A 151 3.20 10.41 4.06
N LYS A 152 3.33 11.15 5.16
CA LYS A 152 3.25 12.62 5.18
C LYS A 152 4.53 13.23 5.72
N GLY A 153 4.95 14.31 5.09
CA GLY A 153 5.95 15.22 5.63
C GLY A 153 5.34 16.30 6.53
N PRO A 154 6.18 17.10 7.18
CA PRO A 154 5.73 18.28 7.91
C PRO A 154 4.86 19.16 7.02
N LYS A 155 3.83 19.76 7.59
CA LYS A 155 3.06 20.79 6.88
C LYS A 155 4.00 21.98 6.69
N ASP A 156 4.07 22.47 5.45
CA ASP A 156 4.71 23.76 5.19
C ASP A 156 3.88 24.82 5.93
N ASP A 157 4.52 25.54 6.84
CA ASP A 157 3.92 26.67 7.55
C ASP A 157 3.65 27.85 6.60
#